data_f1c72c33f3067c3b512573c8b592b452
#
_entry.id   f1c72c33f3067c3b512573c8b592b452
#
_cell.length_a   1.000
_cell.length_b   1.000
_cell.length_c   1.000
_cell.angle_alpha   90.00
_cell.angle_beta   90.00
_cell.angle_gamma   90.00
#
_symmetry.space_group_name_H-M   'P 1'
#
loop_
_entity.id
_entity.type
_entity.pdbx_description
1 polymer ?
#
loop_
_entity_poly.entity_id
_entity_poly.type
_entity_poly.pdbx_seq_one_letter_code
_entity_poly.pdbx_strand_id
1 'polypeptide(L)'
;LFGYAVLFPCLWLLWRAVYHQEKDLFAFCALLVGALPMIHTHSFLAMAMVSASWLLMQLYHSLPHKLPIKKPGLFLCLSFFTGMSILQLFSHGEAGSDSPVFMKICLSVLALLFLFGITALCSYIKQNGCKELLFTWGIYLVIILMLALPQLFNWTFSQASGSGFTTSHFNWSNQGDPYLWFYIKNFGVIFLLLIPALIYCSKKTFAITCPAFLIWFVMELISFSPNTYDNNKLLYVVYLFLCCLCADYGDWIYQKAKRLPGVRLWTVCFLLLSCVSAILTIGREMVSDYTLYANNHVEAALYIEQSTPPDTVILTNDRHVNEITSLTGRNIVSGSPLLLSTHGIYDEQKVQDVKSMFEDPAASAALFEKYDVDYIMISSWERSSFALDETLFDQLFTCVFTS
;
A
#
# COMPACT_ATOMS: atom_id res chain seq x y z
N LEU A 1 9.69 -1.57 -0.40
CA LEU A 1 10.33 -2.61 -1.22
C LEU A 1 10.31 -3.99 -0.54
N PHE A 2 10.73 -4.11 0.73
CA PHE A 2 10.82 -5.39 1.44
C PHE A 2 9.48 -6.14 1.50
N GLY A 3 8.37 -5.44 1.74
CA GLY A 3 7.03 -6.03 1.75
C GLY A 3 6.65 -6.72 0.43
N TYR A 4 7.04 -6.16 -0.72
CA TYR A 4 6.83 -6.80 -2.02
C TYR A 4 7.79 -7.96 -2.27
N ALA A 5 9.03 -7.89 -1.76
CA ALA A 5 9.97 -8.99 -1.84
C ALA A 5 9.45 -10.26 -1.14
N VAL A 6 8.62 -10.10 -0.08
CA VAL A 6 7.93 -11.23 0.58
C VAL A 6 6.61 -11.57 -0.13
N LEU A 7 5.88 -10.57 -0.62
CA LEU A 7 4.59 -10.77 -1.28
C LEU A 7 4.70 -11.66 -2.54
N PHE A 8 5.68 -11.43 -3.41
CA PHE A 8 5.80 -12.19 -4.66
C PHE A 8 6.05 -13.69 -4.43
N PRO A 9 6.95 -14.13 -3.54
CA PRO A 9 7.01 -15.53 -3.14
C PRO A 9 5.69 -16.08 -2.60
N CYS A 10 4.96 -15.31 -1.77
CA CYS A 10 3.65 -15.75 -1.27
C CYS A 10 2.64 -15.98 -2.40
N LEU A 11 2.56 -15.06 -3.37
CA LEU A 11 1.69 -15.21 -4.55
C LEU A 11 2.06 -16.45 -5.37
N TRP A 12 3.35 -16.67 -5.59
CA TRP A 12 3.83 -17.83 -6.36
C TRP A 12 3.57 -19.16 -5.63
N LEU A 13 3.83 -19.22 -4.33
CA LEU A 13 3.59 -20.41 -3.52
C LEU A 13 2.10 -20.75 -3.46
N LEU A 14 1.24 -19.77 -3.21
CA LEU A 14 -0.20 -19.98 -3.18
C LEU A 14 -0.74 -20.38 -4.56
N TRP A 15 -0.24 -19.77 -5.63
CA TRP A 15 -0.59 -20.16 -6.99
C TRP A 15 -0.24 -21.62 -7.27
N ARG A 16 0.95 -22.08 -6.89
CA ARG A 16 1.37 -23.48 -7.01
C ARG A 16 0.50 -24.39 -6.16
N ALA A 17 0.25 -24.03 -4.91
CA ALA A 17 -0.61 -24.79 -4.00
C ALA A 17 -2.02 -25.02 -4.61
N VAL A 18 -2.63 -23.95 -5.15
CA VAL A 18 -4.01 -24.00 -5.66
C VAL A 18 -4.12 -24.60 -7.07
N TYR A 19 -3.27 -24.15 -8.01
CA TYR A 19 -3.42 -24.50 -9.42
C TYR A 19 -2.54 -25.66 -9.88
N HIS A 20 -1.48 -26.00 -9.14
CA HIS A 20 -0.63 -27.17 -9.38
C HIS A 20 -0.82 -28.29 -8.34
N GLN A 21 -1.77 -28.09 -7.39
CA GLN A 21 -2.15 -29.09 -6.37
C GLN A 21 -1.00 -29.50 -5.45
N GLU A 22 -0.03 -28.61 -5.22
CA GLU A 22 1.09 -28.83 -4.31
C GLU A 22 0.66 -28.45 -2.88
N LYS A 23 -0.10 -29.36 -2.25
CA LYS A 23 -0.82 -29.09 -1.00
C LYS A 23 0.09 -28.69 0.17
N ASP A 24 1.30 -29.21 0.23
CA ASP A 24 2.28 -28.89 1.29
C ASP A 24 2.67 -27.41 1.28
N LEU A 25 2.57 -26.73 0.14
CA LEU A 25 2.87 -25.31 0.02
C LEU A 25 1.87 -24.41 0.73
N PHE A 26 0.66 -24.89 1.05
CA PHE A 26 -0.30 -24.10 1.82
C PHE A 26 0.26 -23.70 3.18
N ALA A 27 0.83 -24.66 3.93
CA ALA A 27 1.40 -24.38 5.25
C ALA A 27 2.61 -23.45 5.17
N PHE A 28 3.53 -23.69 4.22
CA PHE A 28 4.71 -22.86 4.05
C PHE A 28 4.34 -21.42 3.60
N CYS A 29 3.42 -21.28 2.66
CA CYS A 29 2.89 -19.97 2.26
C CYS A 29 2.25 -19.24 3.45
N ALA A 30 1.48 -19.95 4.29
CA ALA A 30 0.82 -19.39 5.46
C ALA A 30 1.80 -18.81 6.48
N LEU A 31 2.97 -19.42 6.69
CA LEU A 31 4.02 -18.89 7.56
C LEU A 31 4.51 -17.52 7.07
N LEU A 32 4.77 -17.39 5.77
CA LEU A 32 5.21 -16.12 5.18
C LEU A 32 4.11 -15.06 5.21
N VAL A 33 2.88 -15.43 4.86
CA VAL A 33 1.73 -14.50 4.90
C VAL A 33 1.43 -14.06 6.32
N GLY A 34 1.53 -14.95 7.30
CA GLY A 34 1.31 -14.64 8.72
C GLY A 34 2.33 -13.65 9.29
N ALA A 35 3.52 -13.52 8.69
CA ALA A 35 4.52 -12.53 9.07
C ALA A 35 4.30 -11.15 8.43
N LEU A 36 3.48 -11.05 7.38
CA LEU A 36 3.30 -9.81 6.62
C LEU A 36 2.72 -8.62 7.42
N PRO A 37 1.85 -8.75 8.43
CA PRO A 37 1.30 -7.60 9.12
C PRO A 37 2.37 -6.65 9.68
N MET A 38 3.44 -7.18 10.28
CA MET A 38 4.56 -6.38 10.80
C MET A 38 5.54 -5.90 9.72
N ILE A 39 5.58 -6.59 8.57
CA ILE A 39 6.48 -6.24 7.47
C ILE A 39 5.82 -5.19 6.56
N HIS A 40 4.57 -5.43 6.14
CA HIS A 40 3.84 -4.58 5.21
C HIS A 40 2.35 -4.92 5.19
N THR A 41 1.57 -4.21 5.96
CA THR A 41 0.13 -4.45 6.17
C THR A 41 -0.66 -4.48 4.84
N HIS A 42 -0.32 -3.63 3.86
CA HIS A 42 -0.98 -3.63 2.55
C HIS A 42 -0.71 -4.93 1.76
N SER A 43 0.49 -5.53 1.89
CA SER A 43 0.77 -6.84 1.28
C SER A 43 -0.03 -7.95 1.95
N PHE A 44 -0.21 -7.88 3.28
CA PHE A 44 -1.08 -8.81 4.00
C PHE A 44 -2.53 -8.70 3.50
N LEU A 45 -3.05 -7.49 3.39
CA LEU A 45 -4.40 -7.22 2.88
C LEU A 45 -4.56 -7.72 1.43
N ALA A 46 -3.58 -7.47 0.56
CA ALA A 46 -3.57 -7.99 -0.80
C ALA A 46 -3.62 -9.52 -0.82
N MET A 47 -2.79 -10.20 0.01
CA MET A 47 -2.80 -11.66 0.10
C MET A 47 -4.13 -12.21 0.62
N ALA A 48 -4.77 -11.53 1.58
CA ALA A 48 -6.11 -11.91 2.05
C ALA A 48 -7.13 -11.87 0.91
N MET A 49 -7.14 -10.80 0.10
CA MET A 49 -8.04 -10.68 -1.05
C MET A 49 -7.72 -11.67 -2.17
N VAL A 50 -6.45 -11.94 -2.45
CA VAL A 50 -6.02 -12.97 -3.41
C VAL A 50 -6.48 -14.34 -2.95
N SER A 51 -6.23 -14.68 -1.68
CA SER A 51 -6.64 -15.96 -1.09
C SER A 51 -8.15 -16.16 -1.14
N ALA A 52 -8.93 -15.14 -0.77
CA ALA A 52 -10.38 -15.15 -0.86
C ALA A 52 -10.86 -15.35 -2.29
N SER A 53 -10.28 -14.64 -3.27
CA SER A 53 -10.63 -14.77 -4.69
C SER A 53 -10.36 -16.15 -5.22
N TRP A 54 -9.19 -16.73 -4.95
CA TRP A 54 -8.83 -18.06 -5.45
C TRP A 54 -9.63 -19.17 -4.76
N LEU A 55 -9.90 -19.03 -3.45
CA LEU A 55 -10.83 -19.94 -2.76
C LEU A 55 -12.24 -19.87 -3.38
N LEU A 56 -12.78 -18.67 -3.59
CA LEU A 56 -14.09 -18.49 -4.22
C LEU A 56 -14.14 -19.09 -5.63
N MET A 57 -13.09 -18.95 -6.43
CA MET A 57 -13.01 -19.56 -7.75
C MET A 57 -12.97 -21.08 -7.68
N GLN A 58 -12.23 -21.65 -6.73
CA GLN A 58 -12.22 -23.11 -6.52
C GLN A 58 -13.60 -23.62 -6.11
N LEU A 59 -14.26 -22.94 -5.17
CA LEU A 59 -15.63 -23.28 -4.75
C LEU A 59 -16.64 -23.11 -5.88
N TYR A 60 -16.54 -22.04 -6.70
CA TYR A 60 -17.40 -21.82 -7.85
C TYR A 60 -17.30 -22.94 -8.90
N HIS A 61 -16.10 -23.48 -9.12
CA HIS A 61 -15.90 -24.58 -10.05
C HIS A 61 -16.60 -25.88 -9.62
N SER A 62 -16.90 -26.03 -8.35
CA SER A 62 -17.62 -27.19 -7.79
C SER A 62 -19.14 -27.02 -7.77
N LEU A 63 -19.69 -25.84 -8.12
CA LEU A 63 -21.13 -25.63 -8.16
C LEU A 63 -21.80 -26.47 -9.28
N PRO A 64 -22.93 -27.12 -8.99
CA PRO A 64 -23.65 -27.95 -10.00
C PRO A 64 -24.26 -27.10 -11.12
N HIS A 65 -24.68 -25.85 -10.80
CA HIS A 65 -25.23 -24.91 -11.77
C HIS A 65 -24.32 -23.70 -11.88
N LYS A 66 -23.58 -23.63 -13.00
CA LYS A 66 -22.73 -22.46 -13.30
C LYS A 66 -23.58 -21.38 -13.95
N LEU A 67 -23.22 -20.13 -13.66
CA LEU A 67 -23.87 -18.99 -14.32
C LEU A 67 -23.72 -19.12 -15.85
N PRO A 68 -24.81 -18.89 -16.63
CA PRO A 68 -24.80 -19.09 -18.09
C PRO A 68 -24.06 -17.97 -18.85
N ILE A 69 -23.04 -17.39 -18.24
CA ILE A 69 -22.25 -16.29 -18.80
C ILE A 69 -21.09 -16.87 -19.60
N LYS A 70 -21.08 -16.65 -20.91
CA LYS A 70 -20.02 -17.17 -21.81
C LYS A 70 -18.66 -16.54 -21.55
N LYS A 71 -18.63 -15.26 -21.18
CA LYS A 71 -17.42 -14.46 -20.91
C LYS A 71 -17.53 -13.72 -19.57
N PRO A 72 -17.44 -14.44 -18.43
CA PRO A 72 -17.67 -13.86 -17.12
C PRO A 72 -16.70 -12.72 -16.80
N GLY A 73 -15.43 -12.81 -17.22
CA GLY A 73 -14.44 -11.77 -17.00
C GLY A 73 -14.77 -10.47 -17.72
N LEU A 74 -15.17 -10.55 -18.98
CA LEU A 74 -15.59 -9.38 -19.75
C LEU A 74 -16.85 -8.75 -19.14
N PHE A 75 -17.84 -9.56 -18.78
CA PHE A 75 -19.07 -9.06 -18.14
C PHE A 75 -18.76 -8.34 -16.82
N LEU A 76 -17.93 -8.93 -15.97
CA LEU A 76 -17.53 -8.37 -14.69
C LEU A 76 -16.76 -7.06 -14.87
N CYS A 77 -15.83 -7.03 -15.83
CA CYS A 77 -15.04 -5.83 -16.14
C CYS A 77 -15.91 -4.68 -16.64
N LEU A 78 -16.79 -4.95 -17.60
CA LEU A 78 -17.70 -3.93 -18.15
C LEU A 78 -18.67 -3.41 -17.07
N SER A 79 -19.23 -4.32 -16.26
CA SER A 79 -20.12 -3.95 -15.15
C SER A 79 -19.37 -3.10 -14.12
N PHE A 80 -18.12 -3.45 -13.80
CA PHE A 80 -17.27 -2.70 -12.89
C PHE A 80 -17.03 -1.28 -13.39
N PHE A 81 -16.49 -1.11 -14.61
CA PHE A 81 -16.19 0.22 -15.14
C PHE A 81 -17.44 1.07 -15.40
N THR A 82 -18.52 0.45 -15.85
CA THR A 82 -19.80 1.16 -16.01
C THR A 82 -20.32 1.63 -14.65
N GLY A 83 -20.31 0.74 -13.65
CA GLY A 83 -20.73 1.07 -12.28
C GLY A 83 -19.88 2.21 -11.68
N MET A 84 -18.55 2.12 -11.80
CA MET A 84 -17.64 3.15 -11.30
C MET A 84 -17.80 4.49 -12.02
N SER A 85 -18.02 4.49 -13.35
CA SER A 85 -18.28 5.72 -14.10
C SER A 85 -19.62 6.35 -13.74
N ILE A 86 -20.66 5.54 -13.51
CA ILE A 86 -21.95 6.03 -13.03
C ILE A 86 -21.81 6.61 -11.62
N LEU A 87 -21.11 5.92 -10.71
CA LEU A 87 -20.88 6.42 -9.36
C LEU A 87 -20.14 7.76 -9.37
N GLN A 88 -19.16 7.93 -10.27
CA GLN A 88 -18.48 9.22 -10.42
C GLN A 88 -19.45 10.35 -10.83
N LEU A 89 -20.36 10.08 -11.76
CA LEU A 89 -21.35 11.09 -12.17
C LEU A 89 -22.24 11.55 -11.00
N PHE A 90 -22.60 10.63 -10.10
CA PHE A 90 -23.38 10.96 -8.92
C PHE A 90 -22.56 11.61 -7.79
N SER A 91 -21.24 11.38 -7.73
CA SER A 91 -20.39 11.96 -6.69
C SER A 91 -19.99 13.42 -6.96
N HIS A 92 -20.11 13.92 -8.19
CA HIS A 92 -19.85 15.32 -8.54
C HIS A 92 -20.97 16.30 -8.12
N GLY A 93 -22.12 15.79 -7.66
CA GLY A 93 -23.20 16.59 -7.11
C GLY A 93 -23.26 16.50 -5.59
N GLU A 94 -22.65 17.41 -4.85
CA GLU A 94 -22.78 17.69 -3.41
C GLU A 94 -22.48 16.59 -2.39
N ALA A 95 -22.27 15.36 -2.78
CA ALA A 95 -21.96 14.29 -1.84
C ALA A 95 -20.52 13.85 -2.02
N GLY A 96 -19.65 14.37 -1.21
CA GLY A 96 -18.35 13.78 -0.98
C GLY A 96 -18.50 12.29 -0.63
N SER A 97 -17.38 11.57 -0.53
CA SER A 97 -17.23 10.15 -0.19
C SER A 97 -18.08 9.63 0.99
N ASP A 98 -18.69 10.51 1.74
CA ASP A 98 -19.52 10.26 2.92
C ASP A 98 -21.00 10.02 2.63
N SER A 99 -21.39 9.87 1.35
CA SER A 99 -22.79 9.57 1.03
C SER A 99 -23.21 8.23 1.64
N PRO A 100 -24.17 8.21 2.57
CA PRO A 100 -24.64 6.99 3.21
C PRO A 100 -25.23 5.98 2.21
N VAL A 101 -25.67 6.44 1.04
CA VAL A 101 -26.17 5.59 -0.05
C VAL A 101 -25.05 4.82 -0.69
N PHE A 102 -23.91 5.48 -0.96
CA PHE A 102 -22.73 4.84 -1.53
C PHE A 102 -22.19 3.73 -0.62
N MET A 103 -22.03 4.03 0.66
CA MET A 103 -21.58 3.04 1.66
C MET A 103 -22.54 1.84 1.72
N LYS A 104 -23.86 2.06 1.68
CA LYS A 104 -24.86 0.99 1.68
C LYS A 104 -24.74 0.10 0.44
N ILE A 105 -24.50 0.67 -0.74
CA ILE A 105 -24.28 -0.11 -1.98
C ILE A 105 -23.04 -0.99 -1.83
N CYS A 106 -21.92 -0.44 -1.36
CA CYS A 106 -20.69 -1.17 -1.16
C CYS A 106 -20.84 -2.33 -0.17
N LEU A 107 -21.44 -2.06 0.98
CA LEU A 107 -21.74 -3.08 1.99
C LEU A 107 -22.69 -4.16 1.44
N SER A 108 -23.68 -3.79 0.62
CA SER A 108 -24.58 -4.75 -0.02
C SER A 108 -23.86 -5.66 -0.99
N VAL A 109 -22.94 -5.13 -1.80
CA VAL A 109 -22.12 -5.94 -2.73
C VAL A 109 -21.23 -6.90 -1.94
N LEU A 110 -20.56 -6.44 -0.88
CA LEU A 110 -19.73 -7.29 -0.03
C LEU A 110 -20.55 -8.38 0.67
N ALA A 111 -21.75 -8.04 1.16
CA ALA A 111 -22.68 -9.01 1.76
C ALA A 111 -23.13 -10.06 0.74
N LEU A 112 -23.45 -9.68 -0.50
CA LEU A 112 -23.80 -10.61 -1.57
C LEU A 112 -22.63 -11.54 -1.93
N LEU A 113 -21.41 -11.02 -2.01
CA LEU A 113 -20.21 -11.84 -2.23
C LEU A 113 -19.97 -12.82 -1.08
N PHE A 114 -20.20 -12.39 0.16
CA PHE A 114 -20.08 -13.24 1.34
C PHE A 114 -21.15 -14.36 1.34
N LEU A 115 -22.41 -14.03 1.08
CA LEU A 115 -23.50 -15.02 0.96
C LEU A 115 -23.25 -16.00 -0.18
N PHE A 116 -22.76 -15.52 -1.32
CA PHE A 116 -22.33 -16.38 -2.42
C PHE A 116 -21.20 -17.33 -1.98
N GLY A 117 -20.21 -16.82 -1.26
CA GLY A 117 -19.11 -17.61 -0.71
C GLY A 117 -19.60 -18.73 0.23
N ILE A 118 -20.51 -18.41 1.16
CA ILE A 118 -21.12 -19.40 2.06
C ILE A 118 -21.89 -20.47 1.26
N THR A 119 -22.71 -20.06 0.31
CA THR A 119 -23.50 -20.97 -0.52
C THR A 119 -22.59 -21.91 -1.32
N ALA A 120 -21.53 -21.38 -1.91
CA ALA A 120 -20.54 -22.15 -2.65
C ALA A 120 -19.77 -23.12 -1.72
N LEU A 121 -19.41 -22.69 -0.51
CA LEU A 121 -18.77 -23.51 0.50
C LEU A 121 -19.66 -24.70 0.95
N CYS A 122 -20.93 -24.42 1.26
CA CYS A 122 -21.90 -25.45 1.62
C CYS A 122 -22.09 -26.47 0.50
N SER A 123 -22.18 -25.99 -0.75
CA SER A 123 -22.28 -26.86 -1.92
C SER A 123 -21.03 -27.72 -2.11
N TYR A 124 -19.84 -27.14 -1.96
CA TYR A 124 -18.57 -27.86 -2.03
C TYR A 124 -18.50 -28.98 -0.98
N ILE A 125 -18.79 -28.66 0.29
CA ILE A 125 -18.74 -29.61 1.41
C ILE A 125 -19.73 -30.76 1.16
N LYS A 126 -20.92 -30.45 0.66
CA LYS A 126 -21.94 -31.47 0.33
C LYS A 126 -21.47 -32.45 -0.73
N GLN A 127 -20.71 -31.99 -1.73
CA GLN A 127 -20.27 -32.81 -2.86
C GLN A 127 -18.96 -33.55 -2.60
N ASN A 128 -17.98 -32.88 -1.96
CA ASN A 128 -16.60 -33.37 -1.85
C ASN A 128 -16.20 -33.69 -0.41
N GLY A 129 -17.06 -33.37 0.56
CA GLY A 129 -16.71 -33.42 1.98
C GLY A 129 -15.79 -32.25 2.39
N CYS A 130 -15.52 -32.13 3.70
CA CYS A 130 -14.72 -31.04 4.23
C CYS A 130 -13.23 -31.37 4.39
N LYS A 131 -12.85 -32.66 4.31
CA LYS A 131 -11.49 -33.11 4.68
C LYS A 131 -10.40 -32.42 3.89
N GLU A 132 -10.50 -32.40 2.56
CA GLU A 132 -9.50 -31.77 1.72
C GLU A 132 -9.39 -30.25 1.97
N LEU A 133 -10.52 -29.58 2.11
CA LEU A 133 -10.57 -28.15 2.39
C LEU A 133 -9.92 -27.80 3.73
N LEU A 134 -10.11 -28.64 4.76
CA LEU A 134 -9.49 -28.45 6.07
C LEU A 134 -7.98 -28.67 6.02
N PHE A 135 -7.50 -29.67 5.30
CA PHE A 135 -6.07 -29.95 5.17
C PHE A 135 -5.32 -28.98 4.22
N THR A 136 -6.01 -28.15 3.50
CA THR A 136 -5.41 -27.11 2.64
C THR A 136 -5.71 -25.72 3.21
N TRP A 137 -6.82 -25.13 2.85
CA TRP A 137 -7.23 -23.79 3.28
C TRP A 137 -7.46 -23.65 4.79
N GLY A 138 -7.88 -24.74 5.47
CA GLY A 138 -8.05 -24.73 6.93
C GLY A 138 -6.70 -24.56 7.63
N ILE A 139 -5.69 -25.36 7.26
CA ILE A 139 -4.32 -25.23 7.79
C ILE A 139 -3.74 -23.86 7.45
N TYR A 140 -3.90 -23.40 6.18
CA TYR A 140 -3.48 -22.09 5.73
C TYR A 140 -4.04 -20.97 6.62
N LEU A 141 -5.35 -20.98 6.83
CA LEU A 141 -6.02 -19.97 7.64
C LEU A 141 -5.59 -20.02 9.11
N VAL A 142 -5.52 -21.20 9.71
CA VAL A 142 -5.12 -21.36 11.12
C VAL A 142 -3.72 -20.82 11.36
N ILE A 143 -2.75 -21.18 10.53
CA ILE A 143 -1.37 -20.70 10.69
C ILE A 143 -1.33 -19.17 10.53
N ILE A 144 -2.00 -18.60 9.53
CA ILE A 144 -2.07 -17.14 9.35
C ILE A 144 -2.67 -16.47 10.59
N LEU A 145 -3.81 -16.98 11.10
CA LEU A 145 -4.46 -16.38 12.26
C LEU A 145 -3.56 -16.46 13.49
N MET A 146 -2.93 -17.60 13.74
CA MET A 146 -2.01 -17.76 14.88
C MET A 146 -0.85 -16.75 14.84
N LEU A 147 -0.29 -16.46 13.68
CA LEU A 147 0.83 -15.55 13.53
C LEU A 147 0.40 -14.08 13.39
N ALA A 148 -0.64 -13.81 12.61
CA ALA A 148 -1.07 -12.46 12.28
C ALA A 148 -1.89 -11.80 13.39
N LEU A 149 -2.77 -12.53 14.10
CA LEU A 149 -3.66 -11.92 15.11
C LEU A 149 -2.91 -11.20 16.23
N PRO A 150 -1.84 -11.76 16.84
CA PRO A 150 -1.08 -11.04 17.85
C PRO A 150 -0.50 -9.71 17.31
N GLN A 151 0.00 -9.71 16.08
CA GLN A 151 0.55 -8.52 15.42
C GLN A 151 -0.54 -7.48 15.13
N LEU A 152 -1.69 -7.92 14.61
CA LEU A 152 -2.81 -7.03 14.29
C LEU A 152 -3.40 -6.40 15.55
N PHE A 153 -3.61 -7.17 16.62
CA PHE A 153 -4.21 -6.65 17.87
C PHE A 153 -3.26 -5.75 18.64
N ASN A 154 -1.99 -6.14 18.78
CA ASN A 154 -1.04 -5.36 19.57
C ASN A 154 -0.49 -4.14 18.84
N TRP A 155 -0.56 -4.10 17.51
CA TRP A 155 0.04 -3.05 16.71
C TRP A 155 -0.97 -2.38 15.78
N THR A 156 -1.44 -3.07 14.76
CA THR A 156 -2.24 -2.44 13.69
C THR A 156 -3.55 -1.84 14.19
N PHE A 157 -4.31 -2.57 15.02
CA PHE A 157 -5.60 -2.09 15.51
C PHE A 157 -5.45 -1.03 16.59
N SER A 158 -4.41 -1.07 17.41
CA SER A 158 -4.13 -0.01 18.38
C SER A 158 -3.79 1.31 17.68
N GLN A 159 -3.05 1.26 16.58
CA GLN A 159 -2.77 2.43 15.75
C GLN A 159 -4.02 2.92 15.03
N ALA A 160 -4.81 2.00 14.46
CA ALA A 160 -5.98 2.34 13.67
C ALA A 160 -7.14 2.96 14.48
N SER A 161 -7.20 2.68 15.79
CA SER A 161 -8.31 3.13 16.65
C SER A 161 -8.34 4.65 16.90
N GLY A 162 -7.22 5.35 16.71
CA GLY A 162 -7.10 6.78 17.03
C GLY A 162 -7.08 7.74 15.83
N SER A 163 -6.91 7.28 14.60
CA SER A 163 -6.45 8.14 13.51
C SER A 163 -7.30 8.15 12.23
N GLY A 164 -8.52 7.59 12.25
CA GLY A 164 -9.31 7.47 11.00
C GLY A 164 -8.58 6.65 9.92
N PHE A 165 -7.90 5.59 10.34
CA PHE A 165 -7.02 4.76 9.50
C PHE A 165 -7.75 4.09 8.34
N THR A 166 -9.05 3.85 8.51
CA THR A 166 -9.90 3.27 7.46
C THR A 166 -11.06 4.23 7.19
N THR A 167 -11.05 4.84 6.02
CA THR A 167 -12.10 5.77 5.58
C THR A 167 -12.72 5.28 4.29
N SER A 168 -14.04 5.52 4.13
CA SER A 168 -14.65 5.32 2.82
C SER A 168 -14.21 6.44 1.89
N HIS A 169 -13.76 6.06 0.72
CA HIS A 169 -13.28 7.01 -0.27
C HIS A 169 -13.49 6.45 -1.68
N PHE A 170 -14.20 7.18 -2.52
CA PHE A 170 -14.33 6.82 -3.94
C PHE A 170 -13.32 7.60 -4.78
N ASN A 171 -12.68 6.89 -5.73
CA ASN A 171 -11.76 7.49 -6.69
C ASN A 171 -10.58 8.22 -5.99
N TRP A 172 -9.95 7.51 -5.09
CA TRP A 172 -9.02 7.95 -4.05
C TRP A 172 -7.86 8.86 -4.51
N SER A 173 -7.37 8.73 -5.72
CA SER A 173 -6.24 9.54 -6.22
C SER A 173 -6.60 10.42 -7.40
N ASN A 174 -7.83 10.41 -7.86
CA ASN A 174 -8.25 11.20 -9.00
C ASN A 174 -8.60 12.64 -8.60
N GLN A 175 -7.84 13.57 -9.12
CA GLN A 175 -8.01 15.01 -8.87
C GLN A 175 -8.84 15.69 -9.95
N GLY A 176 -9.98 15.12 -10.34
CA GLY A 176 -10.91 15.72 -11.30
C GLY A 176 -10.94 15.12 -12.70
N ASP A 177 -10.11 14.13 -13.00
CA ASP A 177 -10.18 13.42 -14.28
C ASP A 177 -11.44 12.52 -14.37
N PRO A 178 -12.02 12.30 -15.54
CA PRO A 178 -12.97 11.22 -15.76
C PRO A 178 -12.37 9.87 -15.39
N TYR A 179 -13.14 9.02 -14.72
CA TYR A 179 -12.64 7.77 -14.13
C TYR A 179 -11.85 6.89 -15.10
N LEU A 180 -12.38 6.62 -16.29
CA LEU A 180 -11.68 5.82 -17.30
C LEU A 180 -10.41 6.49 -17.80
N TRP A 181 -10.44 7.83 -17.99
CA TRP A 181 -9.27 8.56 -18.45
C TRP A 181 -8.12 8.54 -17.44
N PHE A 182 -8.44 8.60 -16.16
CA PHE A 182 -7.44 8.43 -15.10
C PHE A 182 -6.69 7.10 -15.26
N TYR A 183 -7.39 5.98 -15.45
CA TYR A 183 -6.75 4.68 -15.61
C TYR A 183 -6.04 4.50 -16.96
N ILE A 184 -6.55 5.09 -18.03
CA ILE A 184 -5.83 5.12 -19.32
C ILE A 184 -4.47 5.82 -19.16
N LYS A 185 -4.42 6.97 -18.47
CA LYS A 185 -3.17 7.70 -18.23
C LYS A 185 -2.18 6.92 -17.38
N ASN A 186 -2.67 6.27 -16.31
CA ASN A 186 -1.81 5.64 -15.32
C ASN A 186 -1.41 4.19 -15.67
N PHE A 187 -2.27 3.44 -16.34
CA PHE A 187 -1.97 2.07 -16.77
C PHE A 187 -1.48 1.97 -18.21
N GLY A 188 -1.73 3.01 -19.00
CA GLY A 188 -1.26 3.08 -20.38
C GLY A 188 -1.74 1.92 -21.24
N VAL A 189 -0.80 1.30 -21.94
CA VAL A 189 -1.07 0.21 -22.90
C VAL A 189 -1.78 -0.98 -22.26
N ILE A 190 -1.48 -1.31 -21.01
CA ILE A 190 -2.11 -2.42 -20.28
C ILE A 190 -3.63 -2.21 -20.17
N PHE A 191 -4.06 -0.97 -19.87
CA PHE A 191 -5.49 -0.66 -19.79
C PHE A 191 -6.19 -0.80 -21.16
N LEU A 192 -5.54 -0.37 -22.23
CA LEU A 192 -6.09 -0.49 -23.59
C LEU A 192 -6.23 -1.97 -24.03
N LEU A 193 -5.30 -2.82 -23.60
CA LEU A 193 -5.35 -4.24 -23.91
C LEU A 193 -6.32 -5.03 -23.02
N LEU A 194 -6.80 -4.47 -21.91
CA LEU A 194 -7.60 -5.18 -20.92
C LEU A 194 -8.87 -5.78 -21.53
N ILE A 195 -9.63 -5.00 -22.30
CA ILE A 195 -10.87 -5.47 -22.92
C ILE A 195 -10.64 -6.63 -23.90
N PRO A 196 -9.76 -6.51 -24.91
CA PRO A 196 -9.49 -7.63 -25.79
C PRO A 196 -8.87 -8.83 -25.07
N ALA A 197 -8.01 -8.61 -24.07
CA ALA A 197 -7.46 -9.68 -23.25
C ALA A 197 -8.57 -10.48 -22.55
N LEU A 198 -9.57 -9.82 -21.96
CA LEU A 198 -10.71 -10.47 -21.31
C LEU A 198 -11.64 -11.20 -22.29
N ILE A 199 -11.74 -10.73 -23.54
CA ILE A 199 -12.50 -11.42 -24.59
C ILE A 199 -11.85 -12.76 -24.96
N TYR A 200 -10.53 -12.80 -25.03
CA TYR A 200 -9.77 -13.96 -25.50
C TYR A 200 -9.21 -14.85 -24.39
N CYS A 201 -9.15 -14.38 -23.14
CA CYS A 201 -8.58 -15.15 -22.04
C CYS A 201 -9.29 -16.49 -21.84
N SER A 202 -8.53 -17.49 -21.44
CA SER A 202 -9.05 -18.77 -20.99
C SER A 202 -9.74 -18.63 -19.61
N LYS A 203 -10.63 -19.57 -19.29
CA LYS A 203 -11.24 -19.63 -17.93
C LYS A 203 -10.17 -19.79 -16.84
N LYS A 204 -9.07 -20.49 -17.14
CA LYS A 204 -7.95 -20.68 -16.21
C LYS A 204 -7.20 -19.38 -16.01
N THR A 205 -6.85 -18.67 -17.07
CA THR A 205 -6.18 -17.35 -17.00
C THR A 205 -7.04 -16.36 -16.22
N PHE A 206 -8.33 -16.31 -16.51
CA PHE A 206 -9.26 -15.44 -15.76
C PHE A 206 -9.30 -15.82 -14.27
N ALA A 207 -9.40 -17.10 -13.93
CA ALA A 207 -9.43 -17.54 -12.54
C ALA A 207 -8.16 -17.17 -11.77
N ILE A 208 -6.99 -17.21 -12.43
CA ILE A 208 -5.71 -16.79 -11.82
C ILE A 208 -5.68 -15.27 -11.62
N THR A 209 -6.20 -14.49 -12.57
CA THR A 209 -6.06 -13.01 -12.56
C THR A 209 -7.25 -12.28 -11.96
N CYS A 210 -8.34 -12.96 -11.63
CA CYS A 210 -9.54 -12.34 -11.05
C CYS A 210 -9.30 -11.59 -9.72
N PRO A 211 -8.29 -11.89 -8.87
CA PRO A 211 -8.02 -11.10 -7.69
C PRO A 211 -7.82 -9.61 -7.99
N ALA A 212 -7.31 -9.26 -9.18
CA ALA A 212 -7.18 -7.87 -9.59
C ALA A 212 -8.48 -7.08 -9.44
N PHE A 213 -9.60 -7.65 -9.85
CA PHE A 213 -10.90 -6.97 -9.81
C PHE A 213 -11.44 -6.81 -8.40
N LEU A 214 -11.22 -7.80 -7.52
CA LEU A 214 -11.60 -7.67 -6.11
C LEU A 214 -10.77 -6.60 -5.41
N ILE A 215 -9.43 -6.64 -5.57
CA ILE A 215 -8.54 -5.67 -4.96
C ILE A 215 -8.86 -4.26 -5.48
N TRP A 216 -9.04 -4.12 -6.79
CA TRP A 216 -9.38 -2.84 -7.41
C TRP A 216 -10.71 -2.28 -6.89
N PHE A 217 -11.74 -3.13 -6.80
CA PHE A 217 -13.03 -2.74 -6.25
C PHE A 217 -12.90 -2.26 -4.80
N VAL A 218 -12.22 -3.02 -3.95
CA VAL A 218 -12.06 -2.68 -2.53
C VAL A 218 -11.27 -1.39 -2.34
N MET A 219 -10.15 -1.22 -3.04
CA MET A 219 -9.30 -0.04 -2.90
C MET A 219 -9.92 1.25 -3.46
N GLU A 220 -10.89 1.15 -4.39
CA GLU A 220 -11.63 2.32 -4.87
C GLU A 220 -12.63 2.85 -3.84
N LEU A 221 -13.07 2.01 -2.92
CA LEU A 221 -14.12 2.31 -1.96
C LEU A 221 -13.60 2.60 -0.57
N ILE A 222 -12.42 2.06 -0.24
CA ILE A 222 -11.86 2.10 1.10
C ILE A 222 -10.39 2.55 1.01
N SER A 223 -10.06 3.60 1.75
CA SER A 223 -8.68 3.97 2.04
C SER A 223 -8.22 3.24 3.31
N PHE A 224 -7.06 2.60 3.25
CA PHE A 224 -6.48 1.83 4.35
C PHE A 224 -5.31 2.55 5.04
N SER A 225 -5.24 3.85 4.91
CA SER A 225 -4.24 4.70 5.54
C SER A 225 -4.77 6.13 5.64
N PRO A 226 -4.37 6.90 6.67
CA PRO A 226 -4.64 8.34 6.73
C PRO A 226 -4.09 9.08 5.50
N ASN A 227 -3.00 8.59 4.91
CA ASN A 227 -2.53 9.03 3.60
C ASN A 227 -3.22 8.24 2.49
N THR A 228 -4.21 8.85 1.85
CA THR A 228 -4.98 8.21 0.76
C THR A 228 -4.10 7.66 -0.36
N TYR A 229 -2.93 8.28 -0.61
CA TYR A 229 -1.98 7.83 -1.63
C TYR A 229 -1.40 6.43 -1.35
N ASP A 230 -1.44 5.97 -0.11
CA ASP A 230 -0.94 4.64 0.27
C ASP A 230 -1.74 3.48 -0.35
N ASN A 231 -2.99 3.70 -0.78
CA ASN A 231 -3.75 2.71 -1.55
C ASN A 231 -3.05 2.30 -2.85
N ASN A 232 -2.14 3.13 -3.36
CA ASN A 232 -1.27 2.79 -4.50
C ASN A 232 -0.53 1.46 -4.31
N LYS A 233 -0.22 1.11 -3.06
CA LYS A 233 0.43 -0.16 -2.71
C LYS A 233 -0.40 -1.38 -3.11
N LEU A 234 -1.73 -1.28 -3.05
CA LEU A 234 -2.66 -2.31 -3.54
C LEU A 234 -2.77 -2.29 -5.07
N LEU A 235 -2.74 -1.09 -5.67
CA LEU A 235 -2.83 -0.92 -7.11
C LEU A 235 -1.68 -1.59 -7.86
N TYR A 236 -0.48 -1.64 -7.29
CA TYR A 236 0.64 -2.39 -7.87
C TYR A 236 0.34 -3.89 -7.98
N VAL A 237 -0.39 -4.46 -7.03
CA VAL A 237 -0.80 -5.87 -7.10
C VAL A 237 -1.87 -6.07 -8.17
N VAL A 238 -2.82 -5.16 -8.28
CA VAL A 238 -3.79 -5.13 -9.39
C VAL A 238 -3.05 -5.12 -10.73
N TYR A 239 -2.13 -4.17 -10.90
CA TYR A 239 -1.37 -4.00 -12.12
C TYR A 239 -0.56 -5.26 -12.50
N LEU A 240 0.04 -5.94 -11.52
CA LEU A 240 0.73 -7.22 -11.74
C LEU A 240 -0.19 -8.27 -12.40
N PHE A 241 -1.39 -8.48 -11.85
CA PHE A 241 -2.35 -9.43 -12.41
C PHE A 241 -2.86 -9.01 -13.79
N LEU A 242 -3.07 -7.70 -14.03
CA LEU A 242 -3.45 -7.19 -15.33
C LEU A 242 -2.33 -7.37 -16.36
N CYS A 243 -1.07 -7.18 -15.97
CA CYS A 243 0.08 -7.48 -16.83
C CYS A 243 0.11 -8.98 -17.21
N CYS A 244 -0.12 -9.88 -16.25
CA CYS A 244 -0.19 -11.31 -16.55
C CYS A 244 -1.32 -11.63 -17.54
N LEU A 245 -2.50 -11.04 -17.37
CA LEU A 245 -3.63 -11.21 -18.27
C LEU A 245 -3.33 -10.70 -19.69
N CYS A 246 -2.74 -9.51 -19.78
CA CYS A 246 -2.38 -8.90 -21.06
C CYS A 246 -1.21 -9.61 -21.73
N ALA A 247 -0.27 -10.18 -20.96
CA ALA A 247 0.83 -10.98 -21.50
C ALA A 247 0.34 -12.29 -22.14
N ASP A 248 -0.62 -12.99 -21.50
CA ASP A 248 -1.27 -14.18 -22.09
C ASP A 248 -1.94 -13.85 -23.43
N TYR A 249 -2.64 -12.72 -23.50
CA TYR A 249 -3.23 -12.23 -24.74
C TYR A 249 -2.17 -11.82 -25.76
N GLY A 250 -1.10 -11.15 -25.34
CA GLY A 250 0.02 -10.76 -26.19
C GLY A 250 0.72 -11.98 -26.82
N ASP A 251 0.94 -13.05 -26.03
CA ASP A 251 1.47 -14.31 -26.56
C ASP A 251 0.51 -14.92 -27.59
N TRP A 252 -0.78 -14.94 -27.30
CA TRP A 252 -1.79 -15.42 -28.26
C TRP A 252 -1.74 -14.64 -29.58
N ILE A 253 -1.65 -13.29 -29.56
CA ILE A 253 -1.48 -12.48 -30.77
C ILE A 253 -0.18 -12.85 -31.48
N TYR A 254 0.92 -12.93 -30.74
CA TYR A 254 2.23 -13.28 -31.31
C TYR A 254 2.21 -14.62 -32.01
N GLN A 255 1.63 -15.66 -31.39
CA GLN A 255 1.54 -16.99 -31.99
C GLN A 255 0.70 -16.99 -33.30
N LYS A 256 -0.34 -16.15 -33.37
CA LYS A 256 -1.14 -15.98 -34.60
C LYS A 256 -0.37 -15.22 -35.70
N ALA A 257 0.41 -14.22 -35.30
CA ALA A 257 1.10 -13.31 -36.22
C ALA A 257 2.54 -13.75 -36.55
N LYS A 258 3.13 -14.75 -35.89
CA LYS A 258 4.56 -15.09 -35.97
C LYS A 258 5.12 -15.37 -37.35
N ARG A 259 4.23 -15.69 -38.34
CA ARG A 259 4.58 -15.89 -39.74
C ARG A 259 4.59 -14.61 -40.56
N LEU A 260 4.08 -13.48 -40.01
CA LEU A 260 4.07 -12.21 -40.70
C LEU A 260 5.47 -11.59 -40.68
N PRO A 261 5.91 -10.92 -41.78
CA PRO A 261 7.19 -10.23 -41.79
C PRO A 261 7.18 -9.09 -40.78
N GLY A 262 8.30 -8.91 -40.07
CA GLY A 262 8.46 -7.82 -39.11
C GLY A 262 7.78 -7.98 -37.76
N VAL A 263 7.02 -9.06 -37.51
CA VAL A 263 6.28 -9.24 -36.25
C VAL A 263 7.18 -9.17 -35.01
N ARG A 264 8.42 -9.70 -35.09
CA ARG A 264 9.39 -9.61 -33.99
C ARG A 264 9.75 -8.17 -33.64
N LEU A 265 9.99 -7.35 -34.69
CA LEU A 265 10.28 -5.94 -34.51
C LEU A 265 9.09 -5.21 -33.87
N TRP A 266 7.88 -5.44 -34.38
CA TRP A 266 6.67 -4.85 -33.78
C TRP A 266 6.44 -5.27 -32.34
N THR A 267 6.75 -6.53 -31.99
CA THR A 267 6.66 -7.00 -30.58
C THR A 267 7.66 -6.26 -29.71
N VAL A 268 8.91 -6.10 -30.16
CA VAL A 268 9.94 -5.35 -29.40
C VAL A 268 9.52 -3.89 -29.25
N CYS A 269 9.09 -3.24 -30.33
CA CYS A 269 8.60 -1.84 -30.27
C CYS A 269 7.43 -1.69 -29.28
N PHE A 270 6.50 -2.62 -29.30
CA PHE A 270 5.37 -2.63 -28.38
C PHE A 270 5.81 -2.78 -26.91
N LEU A 271 6.74 -3.69 -26.63
CA LEU A 271 7.29 -3.89 -25.27
C LEU A 271 8.05 -2.65 -24.80
N LEU A 272 8.86 -2.03 -25.67
CA LEU A 272 9.54 -0.78 -25.35
C LEU A 272 8.55 0.35 -25.07
N LEU A 273 7.49 0.49 -25.87
CA LEU A 273 6.43 1.47 -25.66
C LEU A 273 5.72 1.24 -24.31
N SER A 274 5.49 -0.02 -23.94
CA SER A 274 4.88 -0.37 -22.66
C SER A 274 5.76 -0.01 -21.45
N CYS A 275 7.08 0.06 -21.63
CA CYS A 275 8.06 0.38 -20.59
C CYS A 275 8.57 1.83 -20.65
N VAL A 276 8.13 2.65 -21.63
CA VAL A 276 8.70 3.97 -21.86
C VAL A 276 8.62 4.88 -20.63
N SER A 277 7.51 4.86 -19.90
CA SER A 277 7.35 5.65 -18.67
C SER A 277 8.38 5.26 -17.60
N ALA A 278 8.59 3.97 -17.40
CA ALA A 278 9.60 3.46 -16.45
C ALA A 278 11.03 3.85 -16.89
N ILE A 279 11.33 3.72 -18.19
CA ILE A 279 12.63 4.10 -18.75
C ILE A 279 12.89 5.59 -18.55
N LEU A 280 11.90 6.44 -18.82
CA LEU A 280 12.02 7.89 -18.63
C LEU A 280 12.17 8.26 -17.15
N THR A 281 11.45 7.59 -16.26
CA THR A 281 11.57 7.81 -14.80
C THR A 281 12.96 7.43 -14.32
N ILE A 282 13.47 6.25 -14.70
CA ILE A 282 14.84 5.83 -14.37
C ILE A 282 15.86 6.80 -14.94
N GLY A 283 15.70 7.19 -16.20
CA GLY A 283 16.59 8.17 -16.86
C GLY A 283 16.61 9.52 -16.14
N ARG A 284 15.45 10.00 -15.69
CA ARG A 284 15.36 11.20 -14.86
C ARG A 284 16.12 11.05 -13.54
N GLU A 285 15.89 9.97 -12.82
CA GLU A 285 16.57 9.73 -11.53
C GLU A 285 18.09 9.60 -11.71
N MET A 286 18.56 9.01 -12.81
CA MET A 286 20.00 8.90 -13.09
C MET A 286 20.71 10.24 -13.32
N VAL A 287 19.98 11.27 -13.74
CA VAL A 287 20.54 12.62 -13.99
C VAL A 287 20.10 13.64 -12.94
N SER A 288 19.24 13.24 -12.00
CA SER A 288 18.80 14.10 -10.91
C SER A 288 19.88 14.17 -9.84
N ASP A 289 20.16 15.36 -9.35
CA ASP A 289 21.03 15.62 -8.21
C ASP A 289 20.19 16.16 -7.07
N TYR A 290 20.25 15.50 -5.91
CA TYR A 290 19.48 15.85 -4.72
C TYR A 290 20.44 16.09 -3.56
N THR A 291 20.43 17.32 -3.04
CA THR A 291 21.06 17.61 -1.76
C THR A 291 20.05 17.30 -0.64
N LEU A 292 20.24 16.19 0.07
CA LEU A 292 19.39 15.82 1.19
C LEU A 292 19.69 16.65 2.43
N TYR A 293 20.97 16.85 2.71
CA TYR A 293 21.48 17.68 3.80
C TYR A 293 22.53 18.67 3.26
N ALA A 294 22.47 19.92 3.69
CA ALA A 294 23.51 20.89 3.40
C ALA A 294 24.80 20.52 4.17
N ASN A 295 25.96 20.95 3.66
CA ASN A 295 27.25 20.56 4.25
C ASN A 295 27.38 20.95 5.72
N ASN A 296 26.92 22.14 6.10
CA ASN A 296 26.90 22.58 7.50
C ASN A 296 26.05 21.70 8.41
N HIS A 297 24.92 21.16 7.93
CA HIS A 297 24.11 20.19 8.68
C HIS A 297 24.85 18.86 8.87
N VAL A 298 25.58 18.40 7.83
CA VAL A 298 26.41 17.20 7.91
C VAL A 298 27.56 17.39 8.90
N GLU A 299 28.24 18.55 8.88
CA GLU A 299 29.31 18.89 9.80
C GLU A 299 28.83 18.91 11.25
N ALA A 300 27.68 19.54 11.52
CA ALA A 300 27.05 19.55 12.83
C ALA A 300 26.69 18.13 13.30
N ALA A 301 26.11 17.32 12.42
CA ALA A 301 25.78 15.93 12.73
C ALA A 301 27.04 15.10 13.06
N LEU A 302 28.11 15.23 12.28
CA LEU A 302 29.37 14.56 12.55
C LEU A 302 30.00 14.98 13.89
N TYR A 303 29.94 16.28 14.22
CA TYR A 303 30.38 16.76 15.52
C TYR A 303 29.59 16.11 16.67
N ILE A 304 28.28 16.07 16.57
CA ILE A 304 27.38 15.44 17.55
C ILE A 304 27.69 13.94 17.68
N GLU A 305 27.81 13.22 16.56
CA GLU A 305 28.12 11.79 16.57
C GLU A 305 29.43 11.49 17.32
N GLN A 306 30.46 12.30 17.08
CA GLN A 306 31.81 12.10 17.66
C GLN A 306 31.94 12.58 19.10
N SER A 307 31.12 13.58 19.50
CA SER A 307 31.28 14.29 20.76
C SER A 307 30.27 13.93 21.83
N THR A 308 29.25 13.12 21.50
CA THR A 308 28.15 12.80 22.42
C THR A 308 27.92 11.31 22.58
N PRO A 309 27.43 10.82 23.74
CA PRO A 309 26.99 9.47 23.96
C PRO A 309 25.80 9.07 23.04
N PRO A 310 25.56 7.77 22.79
CA PRO A 310 24.46 7.29 21.95
C PRO A 310 23.05 7.61 22.46
N ASP A 311 22.88 7.78 23.76
CA ASP A 311 21.63 8.08 24.47
C ASP A 311 21.29 9.57 24.56
N THR A 312 22.16 10.43 24.06
CA THR A 312 21.98 11.90 24.05
C THR A 312 20.65 12.30 23.40
N VAL A 313 19.94 13.22 24.04
CA VAL A 313 18.69 13.81 23.57
C VAL A 313 18.93 15.23 23.05
N ILE A 314 18.53 15.49 21.83
CA ILE A 314 18.73 16.77 21.16
C ILE A 314 17.39 17.43 20.85
N LEU A 315 17.23 18.67 21.30
CA LEU A 315 16.14 19.53 20.88
C LEU A 315 16.43 20.04 19.46
N THR A 316 15.64 19.71 18.51
CA THR A 316 15.74 20.10 17.11
C THR A 316 14.36 20.12 16.45
N ASN A 317 14.28 20.42 15.17
CA ASN A 317 13.04 20.40 14.40
C ASN A 317 12.45 18.99 14.28
N ASP A 318 11.16 18.91 13.93
CA ASP A 318 10.38 17.69 13.82
C ASP A 318 10.23 17.18 12.36
N ARG A 319 11.13 17.58 11.47
CA ARG A 319 11.03 17.18 10.06
C ARG A 319 11.22 15.69 9.87
N HIS A 320 10.57 15.16 8.83
CA HIS A 320 10.71 13.75 8.44
C HIS A 320 12.16 13.37 8.13
N VAL A 321 12.87 14.25 7.42
CA VAL A 321 14.30 14.10 7.14
C VAL A 321 15.04 15.00 8.11
N ASN A 322 15.34 14.46 9.29
CA ASN A 322 16.10 15.17 10.33
C ASN A 322 17.53 14.63 10.37
N GLU A 323 18.51 15.51 10.27
CA GLU A 323 19.94 15.19 10.21
C GLU A 323 20.44 14.49 11.47
N ILE A 324 19.89 14.84 12.64
CA ILE A 324 20.31 14.24 13.91
C ILE A 324 19.93 12.77 13.94
N THR A 325 18.65 12.46 13.71
CA THR A 325 18.18 11.06 13.74
C THR A 325 18.77 10.22 12.61
N SER A 326 18.96 10.83 11.44
CA SER A 326 19.39 10.10 10.23
C SER A 326 20.88 9.85 10.16
N LEU A 327 21.70 10.80 10.64
CA LEU A 327 23.15 10.72 10.49
C LEU A 327 23.87 10.33 11.78
N THR A 328 23.30 10.61 12.95
CA THR A 328 23.98 10.38 14.24
C THR A 328 23.39 9.23 15.05
N GLY A 329 22.13 8.86 14.78
CA GLY A 329 21.39 7.90 15.60
C GLY A 329 21.09 8.40 17.03
N ARG A 330 21.21 9.71 17.29
CA ARG A 330 20.84 10.30 18.58
C ARG A 330 19.34 10.51 18.70
N ASN A 331 18.84 10.61 19.93
CA ASN A 331 17.42 10.85 20.16
C ASN A 331 17.08 12.32 19.91
N ILE A 332 15.85 12.58 19.52
CA ILE A 332 15.27 13.94 19.46
C ILE A 332 14.01 14.00 20.32
N VAL A 333 13.67 15.19 20.79
CA VAL A 333 12.52 15.38 21.68
C VAL A 333 11.23 15.00 20.98
N SER A 334 11.00 15.44 19.75
CA SER A 334 9.80 15.09 18.97
C SER A 334 10.17 14.82 17.51
N GLY A 335 9.59 13.79 16.94
CA GLY A 335 9.75 13.43 15.53
C GLY A 335 8.64 13.99 14.66
N SER A 336 8.64 13.58 13.37
CA SER A 336 7.68 14.07 12.37
C SER A 336 6.22 13.81 12.77
N PRO A 337 5.40 14.87 12.88
CA PRO A 337 3.97 14.75 13.22
C PRO A 337 3.22 13.79 12.29
N LEU A 338 3.55 13.81 11.01
CA LEU A 338 2.95 12.89 10.02
C LEU A 338 3.27 11.43 10.37
N LEU A 339 4.50 11.09 10.70
CA LEU A 339 4.87 9.72 11.06
C LEU A 339 4.28 9.32 12.41
N LEU A 340 4.38 10.19 13.42
CA LEU A 340 3.85 9.91 14.75
C LEU A 340 2.33 9.71 14.71
N SER A 341 1.59 10.53 13.97
CA SER A 341 0.14 10.40 13.83
C SER A 341 -0.24 9.12 13.07
N THR A 342 0.48 8.78 12.00
CA THR A 342 0.21 7.54 11.25
C THR A 342 0.57 6.27 12.04
N HIS A 343 1.36 6.38 13.10
CA HIS A 343 1.67 5.29 14.01
C HIS A 343 0.85 5.34 15.33
N GLY A 344 -0.07 6.30 15.47
CA GLY A 344 -0.93 6.44 16.64
C GLY A 344 -0.21 6.82 17.93
N ILE A 345 1.00 7.42 17.82
CA ILE A 345 1.85 7.86 18.93
C ILE A 345 2.08 9.38 18.92
N TYR A 346 1.24 10.13 18.19
CA TYR A 346 1.31 11.58 18.15
C TYR A 346 0.89 12.18 19.47
N ASP A 347 1.73 13.07 20.01
CA ASP A 347 1.50 13.80 21.25
C ASP A 347 1.52 15.29 20.93
N GLU A 348 0.34 15.91 20.88
CA GLU A 348 0.18 17.33 20.59
C GLU A 348 0.82 18.21 21.67
N GLN A 349 0.73 17.80 22.95
CA GLN A 349 1.36 18.54 24.06
C GLN A 349 2.87 18.59 23.90
N LYS A 350 3.49 17.47 23.51
CA LYS A 350 4.93 17.41 23.27
C LYS A 350 5.38 18.32 22.14
N VAL A 351 4.59 18.45 21.08
CA VAL A 351 4.87 19.39 19.98
C VAL A 351 4.79 20.84 20.45
N GLN A 352 3.79 21.18 21.28
CA GLN A 352 3.69 22.50 21.87
C GLN A 352 4.84 22.80 22.87
N ASP A 353 5.25 21.81 23.66
CA ASP A 353 6.37 21.91 24.55
C ASP A 353 7.68 22.20 23.79
N VAL A 354 7.93 21.51 22.66
CA VAL A 354 9.07 21.79 21.76
C VAL A 354 9.03 23.22 21.24
N LYS A 355 7.86 23.67 20.80
CA LYS A 355 7.69 25.05 20.34
C LYS A 355 8.00 26.06 21.44
N SER A 356 7.48 25.82 22.63
CA SER A 356 7.74 26.70 23.80
C SER A 356 9.23 26.76 24.17
N MET A 357 9.94 25.63 24.12
CA MET A 357 11.39 25.59 24.39
C MET A 357 12.20 26.40 23.38
N PHE A 358 11.75 26.51 22.14
CA PHE A 358 12.42 27.36 21.14
C PHE A 358 12.01 28.81 21.21
N GLU A 359 10.74 29.14 21.48
CA GLU A 359 10.24 30.51 21.45
C GLU A 359 10.45 31.27 22.79
N ASP A 360 10.44 30.55 23.92
CA ASP A 360 10.75 31.12 25.25
C ASP A 360 11.57 30.12 26.08
N PRO A 361 12.89 30.03 25.83
CA PRO A 361 13.74 29.07 26.54
C PRO A 361 13.87 29.37 28.02
N ALA A 362 13.79 30.66 28.44
CA ALA A 362 13.91 31.04 29.84
C ALA A 362 12.72 30.56 30.69
N ALA A 363 11.49 30.68 30.16
CA ALA A 363 10.29 30.19 30.83
C ALA A 363 10.15 28.66 30.73
N SER A 364 10.88 28.03 29.83
CA SER A 364 10.76 26.58 29.50
C SER A 364 11.77 25.69 30.24
N ALA A 365 12.49 26.22 31.28
CA ALA A 365 13.52 25.46 31.98
C ALA A 365 13.05 24.07 32.47
N ALA A 366 11.85 23.96 33.02
CA ALA A 366 11.27 22.71 33.47
C ALA A 366 10.97 21.71 32.30
N LEU A 367 10.81 22.18 31.05
CA LEU A 367 10.60 21.32 29.88
C LEU A 367 11.91 20.70 29.42
N PHE A 368 13.03 21.41 29.48
CA PHE A 368 14.35 20.85 29.21
C PHE A 368 14.68 19.70 30.17
N GLU A 369 14.38 19.85 31.46
CA GLU A 369 14.50 18.76 32.44
C GLU A 369 13.53 17.62 32.19
N LYS A 370 12.25 17.95 31.88
CA LYS A 370 11.22 16.94 31.62
C LYS A 370 11.58 16.00 30.47
N TYR A 371 12.27 16.51 29.47
CA TYR A 371 12.63 15.74 28.27
C TYR A 371 14.09 15.31 28.22
N ASP A 372 14.83 15.50 29.31
CA ASP A 372 16.28 15.19 29.44
C ASP A 372 17.08 15.73 28.25
N VAL A 373 16.88 17.03 27.93
CA VAL A 373 17.52 17.67 26.78
C VAL A 373 18.98 17.98 27.10
N ASP A 374 19.91 17.32 26.40
CA ASP A 374 21.35 17.52 26.55
C ASP A 374 21.90 18.65 25.67
N TYR A 375 21.39 18.73 24.43
CA TYR A 375 21.83 19.70 23.42
C TYR A 375 20.66 20.32 22.67
N ILE A 376 20.89 21.52 22.16
CA ILE A 376 19.94 22.26 21.31
C ILE A 376 20.63 22.50 19.96
N MET A 377 19.99 22.09 18.88
CA MET A 377 20.43 22.42 17.53
C MET A 377 19.61 23.59 16.98
N ILE A 378 20.27 24.63 16.51
CA ILE A 378 19.67 25.76 15.81
C ILE A 378 20.26 25.85 14.41
N SER A 379 19.53 25.38 13.45
CA SER A 379 19.86 25.40 12.00
C SER A 379 18.97 26.41 11.27
N SER A 380 19.10 26.43 9.95
CA SER A 380 18.17 27.19 9.08
C SER A 380 16.71 26.72 9.23
N TRP A 381 16.50 25.47 9.64
CA TRP A 381 15.16 24.91 9.82
C TRP A 381 14.48 25.42 11.08
N GLU A 382 15.17 25.42 12.22
CA GLU A 382 14.64 25.96 13.47
C GLU A 382 14.38 27.47 13.33
N ARG A 383 15.28 28.20 12.67
CA ARG A 383 15.10 29.64 12.35
C ARG A 383 13.88 29.92 11.48
N SER A 384 13.52 29.01 10.60
CA SER A 384 12.35 29.16 9.74
C SER A 384 11.05 28.68 10.37
N SER A 385 11.13 27.81 11.37
CA SER A 385 9.97 27.13 11.97
C SER A 385 9.48 27.78 13.25
N PHE A 386 10.39 28.44 13.99
CA PHE A 386 10.11 29.00 15.31
C PHE A 386 10.51 30.50 15.38
N ALA A 387 9.84 31.24 16.24
CA ALA A 387 10.21 32.65 16.54
C ALA A 387 11.37 32.67 17.54
N LEU A 388 12.59 32.40 17.05
CA LEU A 388 13.80 32.28 17.87
C LEU A 388 14.38 33.64 18.22
N ASP A 389 14.82 33.81 19.49
CA ASP A 389 15.76 34.88 19.91
C ASP A 389 17.13 34.25 20.22
N GLU A 390 18.02 34.23 19.25
CA GLU A 390 19.34 33.60 19.38
C GLU A 390 20.19 34.30 20.46
N THR A 391 19.96 35.60 20.71
CA THR A 391 20.67 36.32 21.76
C THR A 391 20.34 35.83 23.18
N LEU A 392 19.10 35.35 23.35
CA LEU A 392 18.65 34.73 24.58
C LEU A 392 19.25 33.32 24.74
N PHE A 393 19.37 32.56 23.65
CA PHE A 393 20.05 31.24 23.68
C PHE A 393 21.52 31.40 24.06
N ASP A 394 22.25 32.40 23.50
CA ASP A 394 23.65 32.68 23.83
C ASP A 394 23.86 33.10 25.29
N GLN A 395 22.84 33.71 25.94
CA GLN A 395 22.87 34.05 27.35
C GLN A 395 22.62 32.86 28.29
N LEU A 396 21.76 31.92 27.87
CA LEU A 396 21.30 30.80 28.70
C LEU A 396 22.16 29.55 28.53
N PHE A 397 22.70 29.32 27.35
CA PHE A 397 23.40 28.11 26.98
C PHE A 397 24.79 28.41 26.41
N THR A 398 25.69 27.44 26.51
CA THR A 398 27.02 27.53 25.91
C THR A 398 27.02 26.97 24.49
N CYS A 399 27.40 27.80 23.52
CA CYS A 399 27.59 27.33 22.15
C CYS A 399 28.85 26.45 22.09
N VAL A 400 28.66 25.18 21.65
CA VAL A 400 29.74 24.18 21.59
C VAL A 400 30.20 23.90 20.16
N PHE A 401 29.42 24.31 19.17
CA PHE A 401 29.72 24.11 17.73
C PHE A 401 29.04 25.16 16.87
N THR A 402 29.75 25.67 15.86
CA THR A 402 29.21 26.53 14.78
C THR A 402 29.82 26.12 13.46
N SER A 403 29.00 26.07 12.39
CA SER A 403 29.41 25.75 11.03
C SER A 403 28.98 26.81 10.02
#